data_1dae66ab561657b5a869930a320dc423
#
_entry.id   1dae66ab561657b5a869930a320dc423
#
_cell.length_a   1.000
_cell.length_b   1.000
_cell.length_c   1.000
_cell.angle_alpha   90.00
_cell.angle_beta   90.00
_cell.angle_gamma   90.00
#
_symmetry.space_group_name_H-M   'P 1'
#
loop_
_entity.id
_entity.type
_entity.pdbx_description
1 polymer ?
#
loop_
_entity_poly.entity_id
_entity_poly.type
_entity_poly.pdbx_seq_one_letter_code
_entity_poly.pdbx_strand_id
1 'polypeptide(L)'
;MKKRWVGWSVAALLAMGGVGALGARTTAPARAASGTVSVLYAGSLVAVNEHKVGPAFTRATGYTYQGEGGGSVALANLIKARVKTPDVFESADPAVNTVNLAGAKNGNYVSWYLVFARSRLVIGFNPRSRFAHALQDAQFGRIPWYEVLTRPDIRIGRTDPLLDPKGYRTLLMAQLAARYYHFIGLERSIFGAAENAAQIFPEQTLVARLQTGQLDAGVFYLNEAVEQHLPYINLPSAIDLGEPAYAATYKTARVVTPDGKAHVGAPILYTITIPRTVRDEAGAEAFVRFVASGGGLRLYEADGVLPTTVLVGGNAAAVPSSLSTLAHGRVAD
;
A
#
# COMPACT_ATOMS: atom_id res chain seq x y z
N MET A 1 -15.35 39.85 -83.68
CA MET A 1 -14.53 41.07 -83.70
C MET A 1 -13.28 40.79 -82.86
N LYS A 2 -12.20 40.43 -83.42
CA LYS A 2 -10.96 41.17 -83.78
C LYS A 2 -10.45 42.07 -82.63
N LYS A 3 -9.30 41.67 -82.02
CA LYS A 3 -7.98 42.33 -81.88
C LYS A 3 -7.19 41.61 -80.82
N ARG A 4 -6.09 40.88 -81.03
CA ARG A 4 -4.71 41.09 -81.49
C ARG A 4 -3.85 41.98 -80.58
N TRP A 5 -2.71 41.35 -80.15
CA TRP A 5 -1.35 41.86 -79.93
C TRP A 5 -1.10 42.40 -78.50
N VAL A 6 0.07 42.20 -77.85
CA VAL A 6 1.51 42.08 -78.24
C VAL A 6 2.26 41.38 -77.13
N GLY A 7 3.23 40.55 -77.43
CA GLY A 7 4.18 39.97 -76.54
C GLY A 7 5.32 40.90 -76.11
N TRP A 8 5.92 40.63 -75.02
CA TRP A 8 7.31 41.03 -74.72
C TRP A 8 7.99 39.91 -73.92
N SER A 9 9.09 39.42 -74.55
CA SER A 9 10.05 38.53 -73.97
C SER A 9 11.03 39.31 -73.13
N VAL A 10 11.22 38.97 -71.88
CA VAL A 10 12.41 39.35 -71.11
C VAL A 10 12.97 38.16 -70.47
N ALA A 11 14.16 37.78 -70.89
CA ALA A 11 15.01 36.80 -70.26
C ALA A 11 15.59 37.36 -68.94
N ALA A 12 15.60 36.66 -67.87
CA ALA A 12 16.46 36.92 -66.72
C ALA A 12 16.73 35.67 -65.87
N LEU A 13 17.95 35.30 -65.86
CA LEU A 13 18.84 34.73 -64.84
C LEU A 13 18.33 33.64 -63.91
N LEU A 14 18.91 32.47 -64.06
CA LEU A 14 19.09 31.43 -63.08
C LEU A 14 19.81 31.98 -61.80
N ALA A 15 19.15 31.89 -60.67
CA ALA A 15 19.77 31.92 -59.37
C ALA A 15 19.52 30.55 -58.73
N MET A 16 20.54 29.72 -58.68
CA MET A 16 20.56 28.48 -57.86
C MET A 16 20.58 28.88 -56.38
N GLY A 17 19.42 28.84 -55.73
CA GLY A 17 19.29 28.88 -54.27
C GLY A 17 19.09 27.48 -53.73
N GLY A 18 20.12 26.88 -53.13
CA GLY A 18 19.99 25.62 -52.45
C GLY A 18 19.04 25.69 -51.26
N VAL A 19 17.86 25.10 -51.40
CA VAL A 19 16.93 24.89 -50.28
C VAL A 19 17.45 23.69 -49.51
N GLY A 20 18.15 23.95 -48.41
CA GLY A 20 18.45 22.93 -47.43
C GLY A 20 17.16 22.31 -46.88
N ALA A 21 16.90 21.07 -47.23
CA ALA A 21 15.81 20.30 -46.63
C ALA A 21 16.12 20.10 -45.14
N LEU A 22 15.53 20.96 -44.29
CA LEU A 22 15.38 20.65 -42.86
C LEU A 22 14.51 19.40 -42.76
N GLY A 23 15.17 18.24 -42.62
CA GLY A 23 14.52 16.98 -42.32
C GLY A 23 13.80 17.11 -40.99
N ALA A 24 12.50 17.39 -41.02
CA ALA A 24 11.63 17.19 -39.88
C ALA A 24 11.73 15.72 -39.47
N ARG A 25 12.53 15.45 -38.40
CA ARG A 25 12.49 14.15 -37.74
C ARG A 25 11.08 14.01 -37.19
N THR A 26 10.20 13.37 -37.91
CA THR A 26 8.95 12.83 -37.37
C THR A 26 9.35 11.79 -36.32
N THR A 27 9.34 12.17 -35.07
CA THR A 27 9.37 11.19 -33.98
C THR A 27 8.13 10.34 -34.14
N ALA A 28 8.33 9.08 -34.58
CA ALA A 28 7.25 8.12 -34.59
C ALA A 28 6.61 8.11 -33.19
N PRO A 29 5.28 8.09 -33.06
CA PRO A 29 4.65 7.99 -31.75
C PRO A 29 5.19 6.74 -31.08
N ALA A 30 5.70 6.87 -29.86
CA ALA A 30 6.14 5.73 -29.06
C ALA A 30 4.97 4.73 -29.05
N ARG A 31 5.23 3.51 -29.54
CA ARG A 31 4.21 2.46 -29.54
C ARG A 31 3.74 2.30 -28.09
N ALA A 32 2.45 2.51 -27.84
CA ALA A 32 1.88 2.30 -26.52
C ALA A 32 2.28 0.90 -26.05
N ALA A 33 2.80 0.82 -24.83
CA ALA A 33 3.11 -0.47 -24.21
C ALA A 33 1.82 -1.31 -24.19
N SER A 34 1.91 -2.58 -24.49
CA SER A 34 0.75 -3.49 -24.50
C SER A 34 1.09 -4.72 -23.67
N GLY A 35 0.19 -5.10 -22.80
CA GLY A 35 0.35 -6.22 -21.89
C GLY A 35 -0.56 -6.06 -20.67
N THR A 36 -0.63 -7.08 -19.84
CA THR A 36 -1.36 -7.05 -18.58
C THR A 36 -0.38 -7.17 -17.44
N VAL A 37 -0.41 -6.24 -16.51
CA VAL A 37 0.38 -6.27 -15.27
C VAL A 37 -0.51 -6.75 -14.14
N SER A 38 -0.20 -7.91 -13.60
CA SER A 38 -0.88 -8.51 -12.46
C SER A 38 -0.24 -8.05 -11.16
N VAL A 39 -1.05 -7.48 -10.27
CA VAL A 39 -0.58 -6.91 -9.00
C VAL A 39 -1.31 -7.57 -7.84
N LEU A 40 -0.58 -8.22 -6.94
CA LEU A 40 -1.11 -8.59 -5.63
C LEU A 40 -0.75 -7.51 -4.61
N TYR A 41 -1.69 -7.09 -3.79
CA TYR A 41 -1.45 -6.01 -2.84
C TYR A 41 -2.17 -6.22 -1.51
N ALA A 42 -1.62 -5.59 -0.45
CA ALA A 42 -2.24 -5.59 0.88
C ALA A 42 -3.69 -5.13 0.82
N GLY A 43 -4.59 -5.81 1.53
CA GLY A 43 -6.03 -5.53 1.52
C GLY A 43 -6.36 -4.08 1.87
N SER A 44 -5.55 -3.44 2.71
CA SER A 44 -5.66 -2.02 3.05
C SER A 44 -5.34 -1.05 1.90
N LEU A 45 -4.89 -1.54 0.74
CA LEU A 45 -4.66 -0.76 -0.48
C LEU A 45 -5.73 -1.01 -1.55
N VAL A 46 -6.78 -1.80 -1.26
CA VAL A 46 -7.81 -2.15 -2.25
C VAL A 46 -8.44 -0.91 -2.88
N ALA A 47 -8.94 0.01 -2.08
CA ALA A 47 -9.68 1.16 -2.60
C ALA A 47 -8.77 2.06 -3.46
N VAL A 48 -7.58 2.41 -2.98
CA VAL A 48 -6.65 3.26 -3.73
C VAL A 48 -6.17 2.58 -5.00
N ASN A 49 -5.83 1.29 -4.95
CA ASN A 49 -5.32 0.58 -6.12
C ASN A 49 -6.40 0.37 -7.19
N GLU A 50 -7.60 -0.06 -6.81
CA GLU A 50 -8.68 -0.32 -7.77
C GLU A 50 -9.30 0.96 -8.34
N HIS A 51 -9.44 2.01 -7.53
CA HIS A 51 -10.17 3.19 -7.97
C HIS A 51 -9.29 4.33 -8.49
N LYS A 52 -8.00 4.35 -8.12
CA LYS A 52 -7.09 5.44 -8.48
C LYS A 52 -5.83 5.00 -9.20
N VAL A 53 -5.01 4.16 -8.56
CA VAL A 53 -3.66 3.81 -9.07
C VAL A 53 -3.75 2.97 -10.34
N GLY A 54 -4.52 1.89 -10.34
CA GLY A 54 -4.68 1.01 -11.50
C GLY A 54 -5.22 1.74 -12.73
N PRO A 55 -6.35 2.47 -12.62
CA PRO A 55 -6.85 3.29 -13.74
C PRO A 55 -5.88 4.37 -14.20
N ALA A 56 -5.15 5.02 -13.29
CA ALA A 56 -4.17 6.04 -13.66
C ALA A 56 -2.94 5.44 -14.34
N PHE A 57 -2.44 4.30 -13.86
CA PHE A 57 -1.37 3.54 -14.48
C PHE A 57 -1.72 3.12 -15.91
N THR A 58 -2.92 2.53 -16.10
CA THR A 58 -3.39 2.13 -17.43
C THR A 58 -3.44 3.31 -18.39
N ARG A 59 -3.98 4.46 -17.95
CA ARG A 59 -4.01 5.67 -18.80
C ARG A 59 -2.63 6.22 -19.13
N ALA A 60 -1.71 6.15 -18.19
CA ALA A 60 -0.36 6.72 -18.35
C ALA A 60 0.56 5.86 -19.22
N THR A 61 0.38 4.53 -19.22
CA THR A 61 1.33 3.61 -19.83
C THR A 61 0.78 2.81 -20.99
N GLY A 62 -0.53 2.59 -21.05
CA GLY A 62 -1.19 1.68 -22.00
C GLY A 62 -1.20 0.21 -21.56
N TYR A 63 -0.54 -0.16 -20.47
CA TYR A 63 -0.70 -1.50 -19.87
C TYR A 63 -2.09 -1.67 -19.25
N THR A 64 -2.64 -2.88 -19.32
CA THR A 64 -3.83 -3.25 -18.57
C THR A 64 -3.45 -3.59 -17.13
N TYR A 65 -4.03 -2.90 -16.16
CA TYR A 65 -3.88 -3.24 -14.74
C TYR A 65 -4.83 -4.38 -14.37
N GLN A 66 -4.33 -5.37 -13.63
CA GLN A 66 -5.13 -6.44 -13.02
C GLN A 66 -4.72 -6.62 -11.56
N GLY A 67 -5.57 -6.16 -10.64
CA GLY A 67 -5.31 -6.15 -9.21
C GLY A 67 -6.04 -7.25 -8.46
N GLU A 68 -5.45 -7.70 -7.34
CA GLU A 68 -6.09 -8.57 -6.35
C GLU A 68 -5.56 -8.24 -4.95
N GLY A 69 -6.47 -7.87 -4.04
CA GLY A 69 -6.14 -7.51 -2.66
C GLY A 69 -6.39 -8.62 -1.66
N GLY A 70 -5.61 -8.66 -0.59
CA GLY A 70 -5.77 -9.59 0.52
C GLY A 70 -4.76 -9.39 1.63
N GLY A 71 -4.87 -10.17 2.71
CA GLY A 71 -3.87 -10.14 3.78
C GLY A 71 -2.47 -10.46 3.24
N SER A 72 -1.50 -9.60 3.52
CA SER A 72 -0.17 -9.70 2.87
C SER A 72 0.52 -11.05 3.13
N VAL A 73 0.34 -11.66 4.30
CA VAL A 73 0.91 -12.99 4.61
C VAL A 73 0.19 -14.08 3.82
N ALA A 74 -1.14 -13.98 3.69
CA ALA A 74 -1.92 -14.93 2.88
C ALA A 74 -1.47 -14.87 1.41
N LEU A 75 -1.34 -13.67 0.83
CA LEU A 75 -0.87 -13.49 -0.54
C LEU A 75 0.56 -14.02 -0.74
N ALA A 76 1.47 -13.76 0.21
CA ALA A 76 2.81 -14.31 0.18
C ALA A 76 2.81 -15.86 0.18
N ASN A 77 1.91 -16.49 0.94
CA ASN A 77 1.75 -17.95 0.95
C ASN A 77 1.25 -18.47 -0.42
N LEU A 78 0.34 -17.75 -1.09
CA LEU A 78 -0.12 -18.09 -2.44
C LEU A 78 1.02 -17.98 -3.47
N ILE A 79 1.90 -16.98 -3.35
CA ILE A 79 3.10 -16.84 -4.18
C ILE A 79 4.05 -18.02 -3.93
N LYS A 80 4.34 -18.36 -2.67
CA LYS A 80 5.19 -19.50 -2.30
C LYS A 80 4.66 -20.82 -2.84
N ALA A 81 3.37 -21.03 -2.74
CA ALA A 81 2.70 -22.24 -3.25
C ALA A 81 2.55 -22.23 -4.78
N ARG A 82 2.96 -21.16 -5.47
CA ARG A 82 2.78 -20.94 -6.91
C ARG A 82 1.32 -21.03 -7.38
N VAL A 83 0.38 -20.79 -6.48
CA VAL A 83 -1.05 -20.65 -6.80
C VAL A 83 -1.29 -19.32 -7.53
N LYS A 84 -0.52 -18.28 -7.11
CA LYS A 84 -0.48 -16.97 -7.78
C LYS A 84 0.95 -16.66 -8.23
N THR A 85 1.06 -16.07 -9.41
CA THR A 85 2.34 -15.65 -10.00
C THR A 85 2.21 -14.19 -10.48
N PRO A 86 2.13 -13.23 -9.53
CA PRO A 86 1.97 -11.82 -9.89
C PRO A 86 3.23 -11.25 -10.52
N ASP A 87 3.07 -10.18 -11.28
CA ASP A 87 4.17 -9.38 -11.78
C ASP A 87 4.71 -8.42 -10.71
N VAL A 88 3.81 -7.91 -9.85
CA VAL A 88 4.17 -7.03 -8.73
C VAL A 88 3.48 -7.50 -7.45
N PHE A 89 4.18 -7.34 -6.33
CA PHE A 89 3.62 -7.58 -4.99
C PHE A 89 3.82 -6.37 -4.09
N GLU A 90 2.72 -5.87 -3.52
CA GLU A 90 2.71 -4.82 -2.52
C GLU A 90 2.28 -5.39 -1.16
N SER A 91 3.08 -5.15 -0.14
CA SER A 91 2.83 -5.65 1.22
C SER A 91 2.74 -4.51 2.22
N ALA A 92 1.91 -4.68 3.24
CA ALA A 92 1.82 -3.75 4.36
C ALA A 92 2.93 -3.96 5.42
N ASP A 93 3.89 -4.86 5.18
CA ASP A 93 4.99 -5.10 6.11
C ASP A 93 6.26 -5.57 5.38
N PRO A 94 7.42 -4.91 5.59
CA PRO A 94 8.71 -5.39 5.11
C PRO A 94 9.04 -6.83 5.54
N ALA A 95 8.60 -7.25 6.73
CA ALA A 95 8.83 -8.61 7.24
C ALA A 95 8.16 -9.68 6.35
N VAL A 96 7.07 -9.38 5.66
CA VAL A 96 6.45 -10.32 4.72
C VAL A 96 7.42 -10.64 3.58
N ASN A 97 8.16 -9.66 3.07
CA ASN A 97 9.17 -9.90 2.04
C ASN A 97 10.35 -10.72 2.59
N THR A 98 10.89 -10.32 3.74
CA THR A 98 12.13 -10.91 4.28
C THR A 98 11.90 -12.28 4.94
N VAL A 99 10.79 -12.48 5.64
CA VAL A 99 10.51 -13.69 6.42
C VAL A 99 9.72 -14.72 5.63
N ASN A 100 8.81 -14.30 4.74
CA ASN A 100 7.95 -15.24 4.02
C ASN A 100 8.45 -15.56 2.60
N LEU A 101 9.11 -14.63 1.90
CA LEU A 101 9.43 -14.77 0.48
C LEU A 101 10.93 -14.81 0.18
N ALA A 102 11.76 -14.17 1.00
CA ALA A 102 13.21 -14.17 0.79
C ALA A 102 13.91 -15.38 1.40
N GLY A 103 15.11 -15.67 0.90
CA GLY A 103 15.96 -16.75 1.38
C GLY A 103 15.59 -18.13 0.83
N ALA A 104 16.57 -19.04 0.83
CA ALA A 104 16.45 -20.39 0.23
C ALA A 104 15.29 -21.19 0.83
N LYS A 105 15.06 -21.09 2.15
CA LYS A 105 13.97 -21.78 2.86
C LYS A 105 12.58 -21.35 2.36
N ASN A 106 12.47 -20.16 1.78
CA ASN A 106 11.23 -19.62 1.24
C ASN A 106 11.16 -19.64 -0.29
N GLY A 107 12.13 -20.26 -0.97
CA GLY A 107 12.18 -20.35 -2.42
C GLY A 107 12.77 -19.12 -3.12
N ASN A 108 13.33 -18.16 -2.40
CA ASN A 108 13.93 -16.92 -2.94
C ASN A 108 13.01 -16.17 -3.91
N TYR A 109 11.72 -16.09 -3.61
CA TYR A 109 10.76 -15.40 -4.49
C TYR A 109 10.99 -13.89 -4.56
N VAL A 110 11.54 -13.30 -3.51
CA VAL A 110 11.87 -11.88 -3.41
C VAL A 110 13.32 -11.72 -2.93
N SER A 111 14.07 -10.82 -3.53
CA SER A 111 15.43 -10.48 -3.11
C SER A 111 15.56 -9.03 -2.66
N TRP A 112 14.70 -8.15 -3.12
CA TRP A 112 14.66 -6.73 -2.80
C TRP A 112 13.22 -6.24 -2.71
N TYR A 113 13.02 -5.11 -2.10
CA TYR A 113 11.75 -4.35 -2.10
C TYR A 113 12.04 -2.86 -1.94
N LEU A 114 11.11 -2.03 -2.39
CA LEU A 114 11.08 -0.61 -2.06
C LEU A 114 10.03 -0.37 -0.99
N VAL A 115 10.37 0.40 0.05
CA VAL A 115 9.39 1.05 0.92
C VAL A 115 8.94 2.30 0.19
N PHE A 116 7.65 2.50 0.01
CA PHE A 116 7.13 3.67 -0.72
C PHE A 116 6.15 4.52 0.08
N ALA A 117 5.57 3.97 1.15
CA ALA A 117 4.59 4.66 1.97
C ALA A 117 4.55 4.09 3.39
N ARG A 118 3.83 4.73 4.29
CA ARG A 118 3.58 4.29 5.67
C ARG A 118 2.13 4.50 6.08
N SER A 119 1.71 3.89 7.16
CA SER A 119 0.42 4.09 7.77
C SER A 119 0.53 4.05 9.29
N ARG A 120 -0.59 4.13 9.99
CA ARG A 120 -0.70 3.97 11.45
C ARG A 120 -2.02 3.29 11.80
N LEU A 121 -2.10 2.72 12.99
CA LEU A 121 -3.33 2.14 13.50
C LEU A 121 -4.26 3.22 14.06
N VAL A 122 -5.55 3.04 13.78
CA VAL A 122 -6.66 3.81 14.34
C VAL A 122 -7.77 2.87 14.77
N ILE A 123 -8.67 3.33 15.63
CA ILE A 123 -9.90 2.61 15.97
C ILE A 123 -11.05 3.22 15.18
N GLY A 124 -11.46 2.57 14.09
CA GLY A 124 -12.66 2.96 13.36
C GLY A 124 -13.92 2.51 14.10
N PHE A 125 -15.02 3.26 14.00
CA PHE A 125 -16.25 2.89 14.67
C PHE A 125 -17.50 3.20 13.86
N ASN A 126 -18.59 2.48 14.17
CA ASN A 126 -19.89 2.71 13.55
C ASN A 126 -20.61 3.87 14.26
N PRO A 127 -20.92 4.99 13.57
CA PRO A 127 -21.61 6.13 14.16
C PRO A 127 -23.05 5.84 14.56
N ARG A 128 -23.60 4.67 14.18
CA ARG A 128 -24.96 4.22 14.57
C ARG A 128 -24.93 3.12 15.63
N SER A 129 -23.76 2.79 16.19
CA SER A 129 -23.63 1.86 17.30
C SER A 129 -24.33 2.39 18.55
N ARG A 130 -24.84 1.51 19.40
CA ARG A 130 -25.31 1.87 20.73
C ARG A 130 -24.19 2.51 21.61
N PHE A 131 -22.95 2.28 21.25
CA PHE A 131 -21.76 2.88 21.88
C PHE A 131 -21.27 4.16 21.18
N ALA A 132 -21.97 4.63 20.12
CA ALA A 132 -21.49 5.73 19.27
C ALA A 132 -21.13 6.99 20.08
N HIS A 133 -21.96 7.37 21.07
CA HIS A 133 -21.69 8.55 21.92
C HIS A 133 -20.37 8.39 22.69
N ALA A 134 -20.15 7.23 23.33
CA ALA A 134 -18.92 6.98 24.06
C ALA A 134 -17.69 6.89 23.13
N LEU A 135 -17.85 6.31 21.92
CA LEU A 135 -16.80 6.26 20.90
C LEU A 135 -16.45 7.66 20.37
N GLN A 136 -17.46 8.54 20.22
CA GLN A 136 -17.23 9.95 19.89
C GLN A 136 -16.54 10.71 21.01
N ASP A 137 -16.92 10.47 22.27
CA ASP A 137 -16.23 11.06 23.43
C ASP A 137 -14.75 10.62 23.47
N ALA A 138 -14.48 9.36 23.16
CA ALA A 138 -13.10 8.86 23.02
C ALA A 138 -12.37 9.48 21.82
N GLN A 139 -13.04 9.70 20.68
CA GLN A 139 -12.49 10.39 19.52
C GLN A 139 -12.03 11.81 19.84
N PHE A 140 -12.78 12.51 20.69
CA PHE A 140 -12.45 13.86 21.14
C PHE A 140 -11.59 13.90 22.41
N GLY A 141 -11.11 12.77 22.91
CA GLY A 141 -10.24 12.67 24.08
C GLY A 141 -10.94 12.97 25.42
N ARG A 142 -12.27 12.95 25.48
CA ARG A 142 -13.05 13.18 26.70
C ARG A 142 -13.00 12.01 27.66
N ILE A 143 -12.91 10.79 27.09
CA ILE A 143 -12.72 9.54 27.84
C ILE A 143 -11.64 8.71 27.17
N PRO A 144 -10.93 7.83 27.87
CA PRO A 144 -9.97 6.93 27.28
C PRO A 144 -10.64 5.92 26.34
N TRP A 145 -10.08 5.73 25.15
CA TRP A 145 -10.65 4.82 24.13
C TRP A 145 -10.75 3.37 24.66
N TYR A 146 -9.79 2.93 25.44
CA TYR A 146 -9.76 1.58 25.99
C TYR A 146 -10.87 1.34 27.02
N GLU A 147 -11.34 2.36 27.74
CA GLU A 147 -12.51 2.23 28.62
C GLU A 147 -13.79 1.94 27.85
N VAL A 148 -13.89 2.43 26.60
CA VAL A 148 -15.03 2.10 25.74
C VAL A 148 -14.88 0.68 25.22
N LEU A 149 -13.69 0.29 24.74
CA LEU A 149 -13.47 -1.02 24.14
C LEU A 149 -13.46 -2.19 25.15
N THR A 150 -13.38 -1.90 26.45
CA THR A 150 -13.51 -2.92 27.52
C THR A 150 -14.92 -3.07 28.05
N ARG A 151 -15.90 -2.31 27.53
CA ARG A 151 -17.31 -2.42 27.98
C ARG A 151 -17.91 -3.76 27.59
N PRO A 152 -18.80 -4.30 28.45
CA PRO A 152 -19.55 -5.51 28.11
C PRO A 152 -20.32 -5.34 26.78
N ASP A 153 -20.39 -6.41 26.01
CA ASP A 153 -21.15 -6.53 24.75
C ASP A 153 -20.73 -5.59 23.63
N ILE A 154 -19.63 -4.88 23.71
CA ILE A 154 -19.08 -4.16 22.57
C ILE A 154 -18.50 -5.16 21.55
N ARG A 155 -18.92 -5.04 20.32
CA ARG A 155 -18.51 -5.93 19.23
C ARG A 155 -17.34 -5.30 18.49
N ILE A 156 -16.15 -5.87 18.68
CA ILE A 156 -14.91 -5.38 18.11
C ILE A 156 -14.47 -6.31 16.99
N GLY A 157 -13.96 -5.74 15.88
CA GLY A 157 -13.38 -6.49 14.79
C GLY A 157 -11.90 -6.19 14.58
N ARG A 158 -11.17 -7.19 14.10
CA ARG A 158 -9.76 -7.11 13.67
C ARG A 158 -9.45 -8.16 12.63
N THR A 159 -8.34 -8.04 11.94
CA THR A 159 -7.91 -9.07 10.99
C THR A 159 -7.17 -10.23 11.68
N ASP A 160 -6.99 -11.32 10.93
CA ASP A 160 -6.33 -12.54 11.41
C ASP A 160 -4.81 -12.31 11.55
N PRO A 161 -4.22 -12.52 12.73
CA PRO A 161 -2.79 -12.34 12.94
C PRO A 161 -1.90 -13.34 12.18
N LEU A 162 -2.45 -14.47 11.71
CA LEU A 162 -1.75 -15.45 10.89
C LEU A 162 -1.67 -15.07 9.42
N LEU A 163 -2.64 -14.29 8.92
CA LEU A 163 -2.84 -14.02 7.51
C LEU A 163 -2.59 -12.56 7.11
N ASP A 164 -2.60 -11.66 8.10
CA ASP A 164 -2.58 -10.22 7.85
C ASP A 164 -1.68 -9.48 8.86
N PRO A 165 -0.77 -8.60 8.39
CA PRO A 165 0.06 -7.76 9.27
C PRO A 165 -0.74 -6.91 10.26
N LYS A 166 -1.90 -6.37 9.88
CA LYS A 166 -2.76 -5.60 10.76
C LYS A 166 -3.26 -6.43 11.95
N GLY A 167 -3.48 -7.74 11.74
CA GLY A 167 -3.90 -8.66 12.79
C GLY A 167 -2.88 -8.76 13.92
N TYR A 168 -1.62 -9.10 13.63
CA TYR A 168 -0.59 -9.16 14.69
C TYR A 168 -0.20 -7.76 15.18
N ARG A 169 -0.28 -6.72 14.37
CA ARG A 169 -0.06 -5.32 14.79
C ARG A 169 -1.12 -4.83 15.76
N THR A 170 -2.35 -5.30 15.64
CA THR A 170 -3.40 -5.04 16.64
C THR A 170 -2.99 -5.55 18.02
N LEU A 171 -2.44 -6.75 18.09
CA LEU A 171 -1.96 -7.32 19.35
C LEU A 171 -0.70 -6.60 19.87
N LEU A 172 0.23 -6.23 19.00
CA LEU A 172 1.40 -5.42 19.36
C LEU A 172 0.99 -4.06 19.91
N MET A 173 0.05 -3.38 19.25
CA MET A 173 -0.52 -2.11 19.73
C MET A 173 -1.15 -2.25 21.10
N ALA A 174 -1.90 -3.33 21.33
CA ALA A 174 -2.52 -3.56 22.63
C ALA A 174 -1.49 -3.78 23.76
N GLN A 175 -0.38 -4.48 23.50
CA GLN A 175 0.74 -4.61 24.43
C GLN A 175 1.41 -3.26 24.72
N LEU A 176 1.61 -2.44 23.70
CA LEU A 176 2.14 -1.07 23.86
C LEU A 176 1.18 -0.22 24.67
N ALA A 177 -0.13 -0.31 24.40
CA ALA A 177 -1.16 0.41 25.15
C ALA A 177 -1.22 -0.01 26.61
N ALA A 178 -1.12 -1.31 26.91
CA ALA A 178 -1.09 -1.82 28.29
C ALA A 178 0.06 -1.18 29.09
N ARG A 179 1.24 -1.02 28.48
CA ARG A 179 2.41 -0.36 29.11
C ARG A 179 2.22 1.15 29.21
N TYR A 180 1.77 1.77 28.14
CA TYR A 180 1.59 3.22 28.05
C TYR A 180 0.58 3.76 29.07
N TYR A 181 -0.52 3.02 29.27
CA TYR A 181 -1.57 3.38 30.21
C TYR A 181 -1.43 2.73 31.60
N HIS A 182 -0.38 1.94 31.82
CA HIS A 182 -0.17 1.17 33.05
C HIS A 182 -1.36 0.27 33.43
N PHE A 183 -2.01 -0.30 32.40
CA PHE A 183 -3.18 -1.16 32.58
C PHE A 183 -2.79 -2.62 32.27
N ILE A 184 -2.46 -3.38 33.31
CA ILE A 184 -2.12 -4.81 33.20
C ILE A 184 -3.33 -5.58 32.68
N GLY A 185 -3.13 -6.37 31.61
CA GLY A 185 -4.18 -7.20 31.03
C GLY A 185 -5.09 -6.50 30.04
N LEU A 186 -4.83 -5.24 29.67
CA LEU A 186 -5.61 -4.49 28.69
C LEU A 186 -5.81 -5.26 27.37
N GLU A 187 -4.74 -5.87 26.83
CA GLU A 187 -4.78 -6.67 25.61
C GLU A 187 -5.85 -7.77 25.71
N ARG A 188 -5.82 -8.53 26.81
CA ARG A 188 -6.77 -9.62 27.04
C ARG A 188 -8.19 -9.12 27.26
N SER A 189 -8.34 -7.99 27.91
CA SER A 189 -9.67 -7.38 28.19
C SER A 189 -10.36 -6.94 26.92
N ILE A 190 -9.62 -6.42 25.92
CA ILE A 190 -10.18 -5.94 24.66
C ILE A 190 -10.29 -7.07 23.63
N PHE A 191 -9.21 -7.83 23.41
CA PHE A 191 -9.08 -8.74 22.29
C PHE A 191 -9.18 -10.22 22.66
N GLY A 192 -9.14 -10.55 23.94
CA GLY A 192 -9.15 -11.96 24.37
C GLY A 192 -7.87 -12.69 23.93
N ALA A 193 -8.04 -13.90 23.41
CA ALA A 193 -6.95 -14.67 22.82
C ALA A 193 -6.54 -14.14 21.45
N ALA A 194 -5.30 -14.43 21.02
CA ALA A 194 -4.82 -14.05 19.69
C ALA A 194 -5.71 -14.61 18.56
N GLU A 195 -6.27 -15.78 18.74
CA GLU A 195 -7.16 -16.47 17.79
C GLU A 195 -8.65 -16.36 18.17
N ASN A 196 -9.07 -15.21 18.70
CA ASN A 196 -10.48 -14.97 19.04
C ASN A 196 -11.34 -14.89 17.77
N ALA A 197 -11.93 -16.02 17.37
CA ALA A 197 -12.72 -16.14 16.15
C ALA A 197 -13.94 -15.18 16.12
N ALA A 198 -14.45 -14.74 17.28
CA ALA A 198 -15.54 -13.77 17.32
C ALA A 198 -15.14 -12.37 16.84
N GLN A 199 -13.85 -12.08 16.80
CA GLN A 199 -13.31 -10.76 16.42
C GLN A 199 -12.52 -10.78 15.11
N ILE A 200 -12.22 -11.96 14.54
CA ILE A 200 -11.35 -12.11 13.38
C ILE A 200 -12.18 -12.16 12.09
N PHE A 201 -11.88 -11.23 11.17
CA PHE A 201 -12.52 -11.12 9.86
C PHE A 201 -11.49 -10.76 8.78
N PRO A 202 -11.68 -11.22 7.52
CA PRO A 202 -10.96 -10.66 6.38
C PRO A 202 -11.21 -9.15 6.27
N GLU A 203 -10.25 -8.39 5.74
CA GLU A 203 -10.30 -6.91 5.70
C GLU A 203 -11.61 -6.36 5.13
N GLN A 204 -12.01 -6.83 3.95
CA GLN A 204 -13.24 -6.36 3.28
C GLN A 204 -14.50 -6.71 4.10
N THR A 205 -14.49 -7.87 4.73
CA THR A 205 -15.58 -8.29 5.63
C THR A 205 -15.61 -7.44 6.89
N LEU A 206 -14.46 -7.08 7.45
CA LEU A 206 -14.35 -6.22 8.62
C LEU A 206 -14.99 -4.85 8.37
N VAL A 207 -14.65 -4.20 7.25
CA VAL A 207 -15.24 -2.93 6.83
C VAL A 207 -16.76 -3.05 6.66
N ALA A 208 -17.22 -4.05 5.90
CA ALA A 208 -18.65 -4.25 5.65
C ALA A 208 -19.44 -4.49 6.93
N ARG A 209 -18.91 -5.30 7.87
CA ARG A 209 -19.55 -5.56 9.16
C ARG A 209 -19.63 -4.32 10.04
N LEU A 210 -18.63 -3.47 10.01
CA LEU A 210 -18.65 -2.20 10.72
C LEU A 210 -19.72 -1.26 10.13
N GLN A 211 -19.74 -1.09 8.81
CA GLN A 211 -20.70 -0.22 8.12
C GLN A 211 -22.15 -0.68 8.27
N THR A 212 -22.39 -1.99 8.28
CA THR A 212 -23.74 -2.57 8.45
C THR A 212 -24.19 -2.67 9.91
N GLY A 213 -23.35 -2.31 10.88
CA GLY A 213 -23.68 -2.31 12.31
C GLY A 213 -23.59 -3.69 12.96
N GLN A 214 -22.94 -4.67 12.33
CA GLN A 214 -22.64 -5.96 12.95
C GLN A 214 -21.45 -5.82 13.94
N LEU A 215 -20.62 -4.80 13.77
CA LEU A 215 -19.55 -4.41 14.68
C LEU A 215 -19.78 -2.99 15.15
N ASP A 216 -19.30 -2.69 16.35
CA ASP A 216 -19.37 -1.37 16.96
C ASP A 216 -18.06 -0.58 16.72
N ALA A 217 -16.92 -1.27 16.77
CA ALA A 217 -15.58 -0.72 16.51
C ALA A 217 -14.69 -1.76 15.84
N GLY A 218 -13.57 -1.32 15.29
CA GLY A 218 -12.55 -2.20 14.73
C GLY A 218 -11.20 -1.51 14.59
N VAL A 219 -10.14 -2.31 14.44
CA VAL A 219 -8.79 -1.80 14.22
C VAL A 219 -8.52 -1.72 12.73
N PHE A 220 -8.13 -0.54 12.27
CA PHE A 220 -7.88 -0.21 10.88
C PHE A 220 -6.54 0.52 10.72
N TYR A 221 -6.01 0.53 9.52
CA TYR A 221 -5.02 1.53 9.15
C TYR A 221 -5.72 2.86 8.84
N LEU A 222 -5.01 3.97 9.00
CA LEU A 222 -5.57 5.31 8.79
C LEU A 222 -6.20 5.46 7.41
N ASN A 223 -5.51 5.02 6.36
CA ASN A 223 -6.00 5.12 4.98
C ASN A 223 -7.34 4.40 4.78
N GLU A 224 -7.53 3.21 5.37
CA GLU A 224 -8.82 2.50 5.28
C GLU A 224 -9.95 3.30 5.93
N ALA A 225 -9.69 3.92 7.08
CA ALA A 225 -10.70 4.74 7.75
C ALA A 225 -11.04 5.99 6.93
N VAL A 226 -10.04 6.63 6.30
CA VAL A 226 -10.21 7.80 5.43
C VAL A 226 -10.98 7.44 4.17
N GLU A 227 -10.55 6.40 3.43
CA GLU A 227 -11.16 5.92 2.20
C GLU A 227 -12.63 5.52 2.38
N GLN A 228 -12.92 4.87 3.51
CA GLN A 228 -14.26 4.37 3.84
C GLN A 228 -15.12 5.40 4.58
N HIS A 229 -14.62 6.62 4.77
CA HIS A 229 -15.29 7.70 5.52
C HIS A 229 -15.76 7.25 6.91
N LEU A 230 -15.00 6.38 7.57
CA LEU A 230 -15.30 5.93 8.92
C LEU A 230 -14.89 7.01 9.92
N PRO A 231 -15.72 7.33 10.91
CA PRO A 231 -15.22 8.04 12.07
C PRO A 231 -14.21 7.16 12.80
N TYR A 232 -13.13 7.76 13.28
CA TYR A 232 -12.06 7.01 13.94
C TYR A 232 -11.45 7.77 15.10
N ILE A 233 -10.92 7.02 16.06
CA ILE A 233 -10.18 7.48 17.22
C ILE A 233 -8.68 7.40 16.88
N ASN A 234 -7.97 8.51 17.02
CA ASN A 234 -6.51 8.54 16.93
C ASN A 234 -5.90 7.91 18.19
N LEU A 235 -4.89 7.09 17.97
CA LEU A 235 -4.08 6.55 19.05
C LEU A 235 -2.83 7.44 19.27
N PRO A 236 -2.26 7.49 20.49
CA PRO A 236 -0.96 8.13 20.71
C PRO A 236 0.14 7.53 19.81
N SER A 237 1.03 8.37 19.30
CA SER A 237 2.12 7.91 18.39
C SER A 237 3.04 6.86 19.02
N ALA A 238 3.12 6.80 20.34
CA ALA A 238 3.89 5.77 21.05
C ALA A 238 3.31 4.35 20.91
N ILE A 239 2.05 4.21 20.44
CA ILE A 239 1.35 2.92 20.37
C ILE A 239 0.72 2.63 19.00
N ASP A 240 0.58 3.62 18.11
CA ASP A 240 -0.13 3.50 16.82
C ASP A 240 0.70 2.83 15.71
N LEU A 241 1.97 2.54 15.98
CA LEU A 241 2.95 1.97 15.05
C LEU A 241 3.18 2.80 13.78
N GLY A 242 2.83 4.09 13.78
CA GLY A 242 2.91 4.93 12.59
C GLY A 242 4.19 5.77 12.48
N GLU A 243 4.84 6.07 13.60
CA GLU A 243 5.88 7.09 13.65
C GLU A 243 7.27 6.48 13.80
N PRO A 244 8.18 6.63 12.80
CA PRO A 244 9.53 6.07 12.87
C PRO A 244 10.34 6.49 14.09
N ALA A 245 10.10 7.68 14.64
CA ALA A 245 10.76 8.15 15.85
C ALA A 245 10.49 7.27 17.08
N TYR A 246 9.40 6.52 17.08
CA TYR A 246 9.04 5.57 18.15
C TYR A 246 9.46 4.12 17.86
N ALA A 247 10.29 3.86 16.86
CA ALA A 247 10.71 2.50 16.49
C ALA A 247 11.31 1.72 17.68
N ALA A 248 12.12 2.38 18.53
CA ALA A 248 12.67 1.76 19.73
C ALA A 248 11.59 1.36 20.74
N THR A 249 10.56 2.19 20.92
CA THR A 249 9.41 1.88 21.77
C THR A 249 8.63 0.71 21.19
N TYR A 250 8.36 0.72 19.88
CA TYR A 250 7.61 -0.37 19.23
C TYR A 250 8.32 -1.72 19.36
N LYS A 251 9.64 -1.78 19.23
CA LYS A 251 10.46 -2.99 19.40
C LYS A 251 10.30 -3.67 20.77
N THR A 252 9.76 -2.98 21.77
CA THR A 252 9.48 -3.58 23.09
C THR A 252 8.27 -4.53 23.08
N ALA A 253 7.36 -4.40 22.11
CA ALA A 253 6.22 -5.29 21.95
C ALA A 253 6.60 -6.49 21.08
N ARG A 254 6.14 -7.69 21.49
CA ARG A 254 6.41 -8.95 20.77
C ARG A 254 5.22 -9.89 20.90
N VAL A 255 4.75 -10.39 19.78
CA VAL A 255 3.68 -11.38 19.68
C VAL A 255 4.22 -12.63 19.00
N VAL A 256 3.88 -13.80 19.52
CA VAL A 256 4.13 -15.08 18.85
C VAL A 256 2.80 -15.60 18.37
N THR A 257 2.67 -15.79 17.07
CA THR A 257 1.47 -16.35 16.45
C THR A 257 1.44 -17.88 16.61
N PRO A 258 0.27 -18.53 16.49
CA PRO A 258 0.13 -19.97 16.68
C PRO A 258 1.00 -20.83 15.77
N ASP A 259 1.41 -20.33 14.61
CA ASP A 259 2.39 -20.98 13.73
C ASP A 259 3.85 -20.88 14.23
N GLY A 260 4.06 -20.35 15.43
CA GLY A 260 5.36 -20.20 16.08
C GLY A 260 6.19 -19.01 15.62
N LYS A 261 5.67 -18.18 14.69
CA LYS A 261 6.38 -16.97 14.23
C LYS A 261 6.30 -15.86 15.25
N ALA A 262 7.42 -15.19 15.45
CA ALA A 262 7.52 -14.01 16.31
C ALA A 262 7.42 -12.74 15.48
N HIS A 263 6.52 -11.86 15.88
CA HIS A 263 6.36 -10.52 15.32
C HIS A 263 6.79 -9.51 16.37
N VAL A 264 7.67 -8.59 15.99
CA VAL A 264 8.17 -7.51 16.83
C VAL A 264 7.60 -6.19 16.34
N GLY A 265 7.25 -5.31 17.25
CA GLY A 265 6.69 -4.00 16.88
C GLY A 265 7.67 -3.16 16.07
N ALA A 266 7.17 -2.59 14.99
CA ALA A 266 7.91 -1.74 14.07
C ALA A 266 6.96 -0.74 13.40
N PRO A 267 7.45 0.35 12.81
CA PRO A 267 6.64 1.25 12.00
C PRO A 267 5.93 0.52 10.87
N ILE A 268 4.69 0.93 10.58
CA ILE A 268 3.89 0.38 9.48
C ILE A 268 4.40 0.97 8.17
N LEU A 269 4.99 0.12 7.34
CA LEU A 269 5.56 0.50 6.06
C LEU A 269 4.95 -0.34 4.94
N TYR A 270 4.53 0.32 3.87
CA TYR A 270 4.14 -0.34 2.63
C TYR A 270 5.35 -0.56 1.74
N THR A 271 5.41 -1.73 1.17
CA THR A 271 6.51 -2.15 0.29
C THR A 271 5.99 -2.59 -1.06
N ILE A 272 6.80 -2.44 -2.09
CA ILE A 272 6.55 -2.92 -3.44
C ILE A 272 7.78 -3.66 -3.97
N THR A 273 7.56 -4.77 -4.65
CA THR A 273 8.62 -5.61 -5.23
C THR A 273 8.14 -6.34 -6.49
N ILE A 274 9.09 -6.82 -7.27
CA ILE A 274 8.85 -7.69 -8.42
C ILE A 274 9.29 -9.12 -8.03
N PRO A 275 8.36 -10.05 -7.83
CA PRO A 275 8.70 -11.44 -7.52
C PRO A 275 9.41 -12.12 -8.69
N ARG A 276 10.27 -13.10 -8.41
CA ARG A 276 10.96 -13.90 -9.44
C ARG A 276 10.04 -14.69 -10.37
N THR A 277 8.75 -14.72 -10.09
CA THR A 277 7.71 -15.35 -10.91
C THR A 277 7.11 -14.39 -11.94
N VAL A 278 7.63 -13.19 -12.06
CA VAL A 278 7.21 -12.16 -13.02
C VAL A 278 7.13 -12.72 -14.44
N ARG A 279 6.10 -12.35 -15.18
CA ARG A 279 5.88 -12.73 -16.57
C ARG A 279 6.10 -11.57 -17.54
N ASP A 280 5.74 -10.37 -17.12
CA ASP A 280 5.97 -9.13 -17.85
C ASP A 280 6.88 -8.22 -17.02
N GLU A 281 8.20 -8.40 -17.13
CA GLU A 281 9.19 -7.63 -16.38
C GLU A 281 9.12 -6.14 -16.73
N ALA A 282 8.94 -5.81 -18.00
CA ALA A 282 8.85 -4.41 -18.43
C ALA A 282 7.58 -3.72 -17.88
N GLY A 283 6.45 -4.41 -17.88
CA GLY A 283 5.21 -3.94 -17.28
C GLY A 283 5.32 -3.81 -15.76
N ALA A 284 5.95 -4.77 -15.10
CA ALA A 284 6.21 -4.74 -13.66
C ALA A 284 7.08 -3.55 -13.27
N GLU A 285 8.18 -3.32 -13.98
CA GLU A 285 9.06 -2.16 -13.75
C GLU A 285 8.32 -0.84 -14.00
N ALA A 286 7.48 -0.77 -15.04
CA ALA A 286 6.66 0.39 -15.32
C ALA A 286 5.68 0.68 -14.17
N PHE A 287 5.06 -0.36 -13.58
CA PHE A 287 4.15 -0.21 -12.44
C PHE A 287 4.90 0.26 -11.19
N VAL A 288 6.02 -0.39 -10.83
CA VAL A 288 6.84 0.02 -9.67
C VAL A 288 7.31 1.46 -9.82
N ARG A 289 7.77 1.86 -11.01
CA ARG A 289 8.16 3.24 -11.31
C ARG A 289 6.98 4.21 -11.16
N PHE A 290 5.81 3.85 -11.65
CA PHE A 290 4.60 4.65 -11.54
C PHE A 290 4.23 4.88 -10.08
N VAL A 291 4.16 3.82 -9.26
CA VAL A 291 3.82 3.87 -7.82
C VAL A 291 4.85 4.69 -7.04
N ALA A 292 6.14 4.39 -7.20
CA ALA A 292 7.20 5.06 -6.44
C ALA A 292 7.59 6.45 -6.98
N SER A 293 6.92 6.94 -8.02
CA SER A 293 7.08 8.31 -8.53
C SER A 293 6.22 9.31 -7.77
N GLY A 294 6.59 10.60 -7.83
CA GLY A 294 5.78 11.64 -7.18
C GLY A 294 4.32 11.70 -7.65
N GLY A 295 4.02 11.25 -8.88
CA GLY A 295 2.64 11.14 -9.39
C GLY A 295 1.84 10.04 -8.71
N GLY A 296 2.42 8.83 -8.63
CA GLY A 296 1.82 7.68 -7.98
C GLY A 296 1.67 7.90 -6.47
N LEU A 297 2.73 8.34 -5.80
CA LEU A 297 2.70 8.62 -4.35
C LEU A 297 1.57 9.55 -3.95
N ARG A 298 1.31 10.62 -4.73
CA ARG A 298 0.19 11.53 -4.45
C ARG A 298 -1.18 10.87 -4.51
N LEU A 299 -1.35 9.81 -5.30
CA LEU A 299 -2.62 9.07 -5.33
C LEU A 299 -2.86 8.34 -4.00
N TYR A 300 -1.80 7.76 -3.43
CA TYR A 300 -1.87 7.12 -2.10
C TYR A 300 -2.09 8.15 -0.99
N GLU A 301 -1.35 9.26 -1.02
CA GLU A 301 -1.49 10.34 -0.02
C GLU A 301 -2.89 10.93 0.01
N ALA A 302 -3.54 11.08 -1.14
CA ALA A 302 -4.91 11.57 -1.25
C ALA A 302 -5.96 10.66 -0.59
N ASP A 303 -5.58 9.40 -0.26
CA ASP A 303 -6.41 8.43 0.44
C ASP A 303 -5.92 8.18 1.89
N GLY A 304 -5.11 9.06 2.44
CA GLY A 304 -4.68 9.00 3.84
C GLY A 304 -3.51 8.05 4.10
N VAL A 305 -2.88 7.52 3.06
CA VAL A 305 -1.59 6.85 3.19
C VAL A 305 -0.53 7.91 3.51
N LEU A 306 0.30 7.66 4.51
CA LEU A 306 1.28 8.65 4.97
C LEU A 306 2.54 8.62 4.08
N PRO A 307 3.10 9.79 3.73
CA PRO A 307 4.31 9.86 2.94
C PRO A 307 5.53 9.31 3.69
N THR A 308 6.50 8.82 2.93
CA THR A 308 7.83 8.47 3.43
C THR A 308 8.86 8.61 2.30
N THR A 309 10.12 8.72 2.66
CA THR A 309 11.21 8.58 1.69
C THR A 309 11.21 7.16 1.11
N VAL A 310 11.34 7.04 -0.20
CA VAL A 310 11.47 5.72 -0.84
C VAL A 310 12.82 5.12 -0.44
N LEU A 311 12.78 3.95 0.20
CA LEU A 311 13.96 3.24 0.72
C LEU A 311 14.05 1.85 0.10
N VAL A 312 15.26 1.36 -0.14
CA VAL A 312 15.47 -0.03 -0.57
C VAL A 312 15.73 -0.93 0.64
N GLY A 313 15.05 -2.08 0.67
CA GLY A 313 15.31 -3.17 1.60
C GLY A 313 15.76 -4.44 0.90
N GLY A 314 16.39 -5.35 1.65
CA GLY A 314 16.98 -6.56 1.11
C GLY A 314 18.25 -6.30 0.28
N ASN A 315 18.44 -7.06 -0.81
CA ASN A 315 19.61 -6.94 -1.68
C ASN A 315 19.47 -5.77 -2.67
N ALA A 316 20.03 -4.61 -2.35
CA ALA A 316 19.97 -3.43 -3.20
C ALA A 316 20.62 -3.64 -4.60
N ALA A 317 21.60 -4.54 -4.72
CA ALA A 317 22.23 -4.84 -6.01
C ALA A 317 21.31 -5.64 -6.96
N ALA A 318 20.23 -6.21 -6.43
CA ALA A 318 19.24 -6.93 -7.22
C ALA A 318 18.10 -6.04 -7.73
N VAL A 319 18.06 -4.76 -7.34
CA VAL A 319 17.08 -3.81 -7.87
C VAL A 319 17.38 -3.55 -9.35
N PRO A 320 16.42 -3.67 -10.26
CA PRO A 320 16.63 -3.32 -11.66
C PRO A 320 17.23 -1.92 -11.82
N SER A 321 18.18 -1.77 -12.72
CA SER A 321 18.88 -0.48 -12.94
C SER A 321 17.91 0.65 -13.26
N SER A 322 16.81 0.33 -13.96
CA SER A 322 15.72 1.24 -14.29
C SER A 322 14.99 1.80 -13.05
N LEU A 323 15.00 1.08 -11.91
CA LEU A 323 14.33 1.44 -10.66
C LEU A 323 15.28 1.95 -9.58
N SER A 324 16.60 1.76 -9.76
CA SER A 324 17.62 2.06 -8.73
C SER A 324 17.62 3.53 -8.29
N THR A 325 17.27 4.45 -9.18
CA THR A 325 17.22 5.90 -8.91
C THR A 325 15.99 6.33 -8.10
N LEU A 326 15.01 5.45 -7.88
CA LEU A 326 13.82 5.76 -7.10
C LEU A 326 14.10 5.77 -5.60
N ALA A 327 15.04 4.95 -5.14
CA ALA A 327 15.38 4.85 -3.73
C ALA A 327 16.39 5.93 -3.32
N HIS A 328 16.09 6.62 -2.23
CA HIS A 328 16.93 7.68 -1.65
C HIS A 328 17.66 7.24 -0.37
N GLY A 329 17.73 5.93 -0.12
CA GLY A 329 18.40 5.34 1.04
C GLY A 329 18.04 3.85 1.21
N ARG A 330 18.42 3.30 2.36
CA ARG A 330 18.17 1.90 2.73
C ARG A 330 17.32 1.81 3.98
N VAL A 331 16.51 0.75 4.05
CA VAL A 331 15.84 0.38 5.31
C VAL A 331 16.91 0.01 6.32
N ALA A 332 16.82 0.57 7.54
CA ALA A 332 17.71 0.18 8.63
C ALA A 332 17.42 -1.27 9.04
N ASP A 333 18.47 -2.05 9.27
CA ASP A 333 18.41 -3.44 9.74
C ASP A 333 17.90 -3.55 11.18
#